data_4eb149b6401e13a65ed8db8f0095e00f
#
_entry.id   4eb149b6401e13a65ed8db8f0095e00f
#
_cell.length_a   1.000
_cell.length_b   1.000
_cell.length_c   1.000
_cell.angle_alpha   90.00
_cell.angle_beta   90.00
_cell.angle_gamma   90.00
#
_symmetry.space_group_name_H-M   'P 1'
#
loop_
_entity.id
_entity.type
_entity.pdbx_description
1 polymer ?
#
loop_
_entity_poly.entity_id
_entity_poly.type
_entity_poly.pdbx_seq_one_letter_code
_entity_poly.pdbx_strand_id
1 'polypeptide(L)'
;GPPMVWELMKGEGYTTPAIADGNLILFHRWEGDERIECRDPETGKERWTVNYPVAYRDMYGYSSGPRGSPVIDRGHVYTLGVKSQLTCCKIDSGEMVWQRDLKADYLVPQYFFGSGSSPLVFGDLIVVNVGGRAPELEERETVVAFDRLTGATRWISKSTWGASYASPVAATFHGKERLLVFAGGMSRPTEGGLMLIDPKDGKILAKFPWRASKYESVNATTPVVSGNRIFITETYRIGGVCVEVGEDDTLKEVWKAPEFAIHWTMPVLHEGHLYGFHGEREPFAELVCYDWETGKNLWRDEMRWNETVNGRSMINSPFRGSLLHVENRFLCLGEGGSLLWLELTPRGPKTLQRTQLFNATQTWSTPAIHRGLVYISQHYQDIPGKTRPRLLCYDFRAQE
;
A
#
# COMPACT_ATOMS: atom_id res chain seq x y z
N GLY A 1 -1.67 -4.01 -27.10
CA GLY A 1 -1.39 -4.21 -25.68
C GLY A 1 -0.58 -5.48 -25.43
N PRO A 2 -0.07 -5.72 -24.24
CA PRO A 2 0.64 -6.96 -23.94
C PRO A 2 -0.32 -8.16 -24.04
N PRO A 3 0.15 -9.34 -24.46
CA PRO A 3 -0.68 -10.53 -24.52
C PRO A 3 -1.13 -10.95 -23.10
N MET A 4 -2.40 -11.28 -22.96
CA MET A 4 -2.94 -11.84 -21.71
C MET A 4 -2.60 -13.33 -21.66
N VAL A 5 -1.98 -13.76 -20.55
CA VAL A 5 -1.63 -15.17 -20.31
C VAL A 5 -2.80 -15.91 -19.71
N TRP A 6 -3.39 -15.34 -18.66
CA TRP A 6 -4.57 -15.87 -17.99
C TRP A 6 -5.30 -14.77 -17.22
N GLU A 7 -6.55 -15.05 -16.91
CA GLU A 7 -7.38 -14.25 -16.00
C GLU A 7 -8.19 -15.18 -15.09
N LEU A 8 -8.52 -14.68 -13.91
CA LEU A 8 -9.43 -15.36 -12.98
C LEU A 8 -10.33 -14.37 -12.26
N MET A 9 -11.52 -14.79 -11.95
CA MET A 9 -12.41 -14.01 -11.09
C MET A 9 -11.87 -13.97 -9.67
N LYS A 10 -11.89 -12.81 -9.05
CA LYS A 10 -11.59 -12.62 -7.64
C LYS A 10 -12.75 -11.94 -6.93
N GLY A 11 -12.70 -11.98 -5.61
CA GLY A 11 -13.63 -11.26 -4.76
C GLY A 11 -13.18 -9.81 -4.48
N GLU A 12 -13.78 -9.25 -3.46
CA GLU A 12 -13.53 -7.89 -2.97
C GLU A 12 -12.13 -7.75 -2.35
N GLY A 13 -11.55 -6.58 -2.40
CA GLY A 13 -10.27 -6.23 -1.79
C GLY A 13 -9.36 -5.43 -2.72
N TYR A 14 -8.49 -4.61 -2.12
CA TYR A 14 -7.53 -3.76 -2.83
C TYR A 14 -6.09 -4.30 -2.74
N THR A 15 -5.94 -5.59 -2.48
CA THR A 15 -4.62 -6.20 -2.31
C THR A 15 -3.89 -6.37 -3.63
N THR A 16 -2.58 -6.20 -3.59
CA THR A 16 -1.66 -6.65 -4.63
C THR A 16 -1.26 -8.09 -4.33
N PRO A 17 -1.22 -9.00 -5.32
CA PRO A 17 -0.72 -10.35 -5.07
C PRO A 17 0.78 -10.32 -4.73
N ALA A 18 1.21 -11.20 -3.82
CA ALA A 18 2.62 -11.43 -3.52
C ALA A 18 3.13 -12.65 -4.28
N ILE A 19 4.34 -12.56 -4.84
CA ILE A 19 4.92 -13.66 -5.60
C ILE A 19 6.34 -13.94 -5.08
N ALA A 20 6.57 -15.18 -4.63
CA ALA A 20 7.89 -15.68 -4.25
C ALA A 20 7.95 -17.20 -4.39
N ASP A 21 9.13 -17.74 -4.61
CA ASP A 21 9.41 -19.19 -4.66
C ASP A 21 8.45 -19.98 -5.57
N GLY A 22 8.07 -19.36 -6.71
CA GLY A 22 7.16 -19.96 -7.68
C GLY A 22 5.70 -20.04 -7.20
N ASN A 23 5.32 -19.30 -6.15
CA ASN A 23 3.97 -19.19 -5.63
C ASN A 23 3.44 -17.76 -5.78
N LEU A 24 2.19 -17.64 -6.23
CA LEU A 24 1.43 -16.41 -6.23
C LEU A 24 0.39 -16.49 -5.13
N ILE A 25 0.43 -15.56 -4.19
CA ILE A 25 -0.54 -15.46 -3.10
C ILE A 25 -1.50 -14.32 -3.39
N LEU A 26 -2.78 -14.67 -3.53
CA LEU A 26 -3.88 -13.73 -3.65
C LEU A 26 -4.67 -13.69 -2.33
N PHE A 27 -4.91 -12.48 -1.81
CA PHE A 27 -5.71 -12.28 -0.61
C PHE A 27 -6.91 -11.40 -0.95
N HIS A 28 -8.11 -11.93 -0.80
CA HIS A 28 -9.36 -11.25 -1.16
C HIS A 28 -10.53 -11.75 -0.31
N ARG A 29 -11.70 -11.15 -0.46
CA ARG A 29 -12.94 -11.61 0.19
C ARG A 29 -13.92 -12.14 -0.84
N TRP A 30 -14.39 -13.37 -0.62
CA TRP A 30 -15.36 -14.06 -1.50
C TRP A 30 -16.49 -14.64 -0.67
N GLU A 31 -17.74 -14.29 -1.02
CA GLU A 31 -18.97 -14.84 -0.40
C GLU A 31 -19.00 -14.76 1.14
N GLY A 32 -18.42 -13.71 1.71
CA GLY A 32 -18.41 -13.50 3.17
C GLY A 32 -17.13 -13.94 3.87
N ASP A 33 -16.27 -14.72 3.21
CA ASP A 33 -15.01 -15.18 3.75
C ASP A 33 -13.83 -14.36 3.21
N GLU A 34 -12.84 -14.06 4.03
CA GLU A 34 -11.49 -13.73 3.56
C GLU A 34 -10.77 -15.00 3.13
N ARG A 35 -10.17 -14.95 1.95
CA ARG A 35 -9.47 -16.08 1.31
C ARG A 35 -8.03 -15.75 1.03
N ILE A 36 -7.15 -16.66 1.41
CA ILE A 36 -5.74 -16.68 1.04
C ILE A 36 -5.60 -17.82 0.03
N GLU A 37 -5.36 -17.50 -1.22
CA GLU A 37 -5.20 -18.47 -2.30
C GLU A 37 -3.76 -18.52 -2.76
N CYS A 38 -3.20 -19.71 -2.86
CA CYS A 38 -1.93 -19.94 -3.54
C CYS A 38 -2.19 -20.47 -4.95
N ARG A 39 -1.53 -19.83 -5.90
CA ARG A 39 -1.67 -20.17 -7.31
C ARG A 39 -0.32 -20.30 -7.97
N ASP A 40 -0.29 -21.04 -9.05
CA ASP A 40 0.84 -21.06 -9.96
C ASP A 40 0.90 -19.72 -10.72
N PRO A 41 2.00 -18.97 -10.67
CA PRO A 41 2.07 -17.65 -11.29
C PRO A 41 2.00 -17.70 -12.82
N GLU A 42 2.51 -18.74 -13.47
CA GLU A 42 2.54 -18.85 -14.93
C GLU A 42 1.17 -19.25 -15.53
N THR A 43 0.38 -20.04 -14.79
CA THR A 43 -0.87 -20.61 -15.31
C THR A 43 -2.13 -20.14 -14.59
N GLY A 44 -2.00 -19.46 -13.46
CA GLY A 44 -3.11 -19.08 -12.59
C GLY A 44 -3.78 -20.27 -11.85
N LYS A 45 -3.30 -21.50 -12.05
CA LYS A 45 -3.89 -22.71 -11.46
C LYS A 45 -3.78 -22.69 -9.94
N GLU A 46 -4.89 -22.96 -9.26
CA GLU A 46 -4.95 -23.05 -7.81
C GLU A 46 -4.15 -24.24 -7.29
N ARG A 47 -3.39 -24.02 -6.21
CA ARG A 47 -2.65 -25.02 -5.47
C ARG A 47 -3.31 -25.36 -4.15
N TRP A 48 -3.70 -24.32 -3.40
CA TRP A 48 -4.44 -24.43 -2.15
C TRP A 48 -5.20 -23.13 -1.84
N THR A 49 -6.21 -23.24 -0.98
CA THR A 49 -7.00 -22.10 -0.48
C THR A 49 -7.26 -22.31 1.02
N VAL A 50 -7.06 -21.22 1.77
CA VAL A 50 -7.46 -21.09 3.18
C VAL A 50 -8.46 -19.97 3.28
N ASN A 51 -9.57 -20.20 3.96
CA ASN A 51 -10.60 -19.17 4.16
C ASN A 51 -11.12 -19.17 5.58
N TYR A 52 -11.60 -18.02 6.02
CA TYR A 52 -12.24 -17.81 7.30
C TYR A 52 -13.33 -16.74 7.20
N PRO A 53 -14.44 -16.88 7.98
CA PRO A 53 -15.57 -15.96 7.88
C PRO A 53 -15.24 -14.57 8.40
N VAL A 54 -15.69 -13.53 7.65
CA VAL A 54 -15.51 -12.13 8.02
C VAL A 54 -16.81 -11.36 7.87
N ALA A 55 -17.44 -10.99 8.98
CA ALA A 55 -18.60 -10.11 8.99
C ALA A 55 -18.16 -8.64 8.99
N TYR A 56 -17.87 -8.09 7.82
CA TYR A 56 -17.50 -6.69 7.62
C TYR A 56 -18.29 -6.08 6.47
N ARG A 57 -18.68 -4.84 6.64
CA ARG A 57 -19.24 -3.99 5.58
C ARG A 57 -18.58 -2.63 5.64
N ASP A 58 -18.05 -2.17 4.52
CA ASP A 58 -17.52 -0.83 4.40
C ASP A 58 -18.62 0.22 4.56
N MET A 59 -18.39 1.22 5.42
CA MET A 59 -19.40 2.24 5.77
C MET A 59 -19.59 3.30 4.68
N TYR A 60 -18.62 3.42 3.76
CA TYR A 60 -18.60 4.45 2.72
C TYR A 60 -18.90 3.88 1.33
N GLY A 61 -19.24 2.58 1.25
CA GLY A 61 -19.62 1.93 0.00
C GLY A 61 -18.43 1.52 -0.88
N TYR A 62 -17.22 1.49 -0.31
CA TYR A 62 -16.06 0.89 -0.95
C TYR A 62 -16.05 -0.64 -0.78
N SER A 63 -14.95 -1.27 -1.19
CA SER A 63 -14.80 -2.71 -1.00
C SER A 63 -14.83 -3.13 0.46
N SER A 64 -15.52 -4.23 0.74
CA SER A 64 -15.55 -4.88 2.06
C SER A 64 -14.48 -5.97 2.23
N GLY A 65 -13.55 -6.08 1.29
CA GLY A 65 -12.43 -7.02 1.36
C GLY A 65 -11.14 -6.40 1.93
N PRO A 66 -10.08 -7.21 2.06
CA PRO A 66 -8.80 -6.78 2.62
C PRO A 66 -8.12 -5.69 1.78
N ARG A 67 -7.32 -4.87 2.45
CA ARG A 67 -6.56 -3.77 1.85
C ARG A 67 -5.05 -3.98 1.96
N GLY A 68 -4.59 -4.56 3.07
CA GLY A 68 -3.21 -4.96 3.26
C GLY A 68 -2.85 -6.15 2.36
N SER A 69 -1.78 -6.03 1.60
CA SER A 69 -1.28 -7.11 0.74
C SER A 69 -0.64 -8.22 1.55
N PRO A 70 -0.69 -9.48 1.09
CA PRO A 70 0.02 -10.58 1.74
C PRO A 70 1.54 -10.36 1.70
N VAL A 71 2.23 -10.90 2.69
CA VAL A 71 3.69 -10.88 2.76
C VAL A 71 4.19 -12.32 2.82
N ILE A 72 5.19 -12.63 2.00
CA ILE A 72 5.84 -13.95 1.96
C ILE A 72 7.24 -13.81 2.56
N ASP A 73 7.56 -14.65 3.53
CA ASP A 73 8.91 -14.72 4.10
C ASP A 73 9.23 -16.15 4.57
N ARG A 74 10.40 -16.65 4.18
CA ARG A 74 10.96 -17.91 4.67
C ARG A 74 9.94 -19.07 4.78
N GLY A 75 9.21 -19.32 3.68
CA GLY A 75 8.23 -20.40 3.58
C GLY A 75 6.88 -20.14 4.28
N HIS A 76 6.63 -18.93 4.71
CA HIS A 76 5.36 -18.54 5.35
C HIS A 76 4.70 -17.37 4.63
N VAL A 77 3.38 -17.32 4.75
CA VAL A 77 2.52 -16.24 4.25
C VAL A 77 1.86 -15.56 5.43
N TYR A 78 1.94 -14.24 5.50
CA TYR A 78 1.32 -13.42 6.52
C TYR A 78 0.29 -12.49 5.89
N THR A 79 -0.92 -12.44 6.46
CA THR A 79 -1.98 -11.54 6.02
C THR A 79 -2.63 -10.84 7.20
N LEU A 80 -3.02 -9.58 6.99
CA LEU A 80 -3.85 -8.82 7.93
C LEU A 80 -5.20 -8.53 7.27
N GLY A 81 -6.24 -9.20 7.75
CA GLY A 81 -7.60 -9.06 7.26
C GLY A 81 -8.26 -7.73 7.64
N VAL A 82 -9.34 -7.38 6.95
CA VAL A 82 -10.06 -6.11 7.13
C VAL A 82 -10.57 -5.89 8.57
N LYS A 83 -10.84 -6.96 9.30
CA LYS A 83 -11.22 -6.94 10.73
C LYS A 83 -10.08 -7.25 11.69
N SER A 84 -8.84 -7.02 11.26
CA SER A 84 -7.64 -7.21 12.08
C SER A 84 -7.34 -8.67 12.43
N GLN A 85 -7.76 -9.63 11.59
CA GLN A 85 -7.28 -11.01 11.68
C GLN A 85 -5.87 -11.11 11.12
N LEU A 86 -4.89 -11.36 11.97
CA LEU A 86 -3.51 -11.63 11.57
C LEU A 86 -3.30 -13.13 11.45
N THR A 87 -2.96 -13.57 10.25
CA THR A 87 -2.88 -15.02 9.93
C THR A 87 -1.50 -15.36 9.37
N CYS A 88 -0.96 -16.50 9.79
CA CYS A 88 0.24 -17.12 9.26
C CYS A 88 -0.08 -18.51 8.72
N CYS A 89 0.27 -18.76 7.46
CA CYS A 89 0.14 -20.06 6.80
C CYS A 89 1.48 -20.51 6.22
N LYS A 90 1.68 -21.83 6.07
CA LYS A 90 2.78 -22.37 5.27
C LYS A 90 2.53 -22.11 3.78
N ILE A 91 3.55 -21.68 3.04
CA ILE A 91 3.40 -21.32 1.62
C ILE A 91 3.17 -22.52 0.72
N ASP A 92 3.70 -23.68 1.08
CA ASP A 92 3.64 -24.91 0.28
C ASP A 92 2.32 -25.66 0.37
N SER A 93 1.62 -25.55 1.51
CA SER A 93 0.42 -26.36 1.81
C SER A 93 -0.82 -25.54 2.18
N GLY A 94 -0.66 -24.27 2.56
CA GLY A 94 -1.74 -23.48 3.15
C GLY A 94 -2.07 -23.86 4.60
N GLU A 95 -1.34 -24.79 5.21
CA GLU A 95 -1.55 -25.14 6.62
C GLU A 95 -1.45 -23.89 7.50
N MET A 96 -2.51 -23.61 8.25
CA MET A 96 -2.55 -22.48 9.18
C MET A 96 -1.63 -22.79 10.37
N VAL A 97 -0.56 -22.01 10.51
CA VAL A 97 0.40 -22.15 11.61
C VAL A 97 -0.15 -21.49 12.87
N TRP A 98 -0.66 -20.25 12.73
CA TRP A 98 -1.35 -19.54 13.79
C TRP A 98 -2.26 -18.44 13.20
N GLN A 99 -3.22 -18.02 14.01
CA GLN A 99 -4.11 -16.88 13.72
C GLN A 99 -4.38 -16.11 15.00
N ARG A 100 -4.43 -14.78 14.91
CA ARG A 100 -4.74 -13.85 16.01
C ARG A 100 -5.89 -12.94 15.62
N ASP A 101 -6.86 -12.80 16.49
CA ASP A 101 -7.89 -11.77 16.41
C ASP A 101 -7.42 -10.51 17.17
N LEU A 102 -6.72 -9.64 16.45
CA LEU A 102 -6.18 -8.41 17.07
C LEU A 102 -7.29 -7.47 17.54
N LYS A 103 -8.50 -7.58 16.96
CA LYS A 103 -9.65 -6.82 17.43
C LYS A 103 -10.05 -7.26 18.84
N ALA A 104 -10.08 -8.54 19.11
CA ALA A 104 -10.37 -9.08 20.44
C ALA A 104 -9.20 -8.83 21.40
N ASP A 105 -7.96 -9.05 20.96
CA ASP A 105 -6.76 -8.97 21.80
C ASP A 105 -6.45 -7.52 22.25
N TYR A 106 -6.67 -6.54 21.37
CA TYR A 106 -6.28 -5.13 21.58
C TYR A 106 -7.45 -4.15 21.46
N LEU A 107 -8.69 -4.62 21.37
CA LEU A 107 -9.90 -3.80 21.24
C LEU A 107 -9.82 -2.82 20.05
N VAL A 108 -9.30 -3.28 18.91
CA VAL A 108 -9.11 -2.46 17.70
C VAL A 108 -10.47 -1.94 17.23
N PRO A 109 -10.64 -0.61 17.11
CA PRO A 109 -11.89 -0.05 16.59
C PRO A 109 -12.06 -0.36 15.10
N GLN A 110 -13.29 -0.28 14.63
CA GLN A 110 -13.55 -0.40 13.21
C GLN A 110 -13.19 0.90 12.50
N TYR A 111 -11.97 1.26 12.35
CA TYR A 111 -11.56 2.44 11.59
C TYR A 111 -12.42 2.68 10.33
N PHE A 112 -12.27 3.83 9.64
CA PHE A 112 -13.08 4.17 8.45
C PHE A 112 -13.18 3.03 7.45
N PHE A 113 -12.06 2.33 7.18
CA PHE A 113 -11.94 1.31 6.17
C PHE A 113 -11.46 -0.05 6.73
N GLY A 114 -11.60 -0.29 8.03
CA GLY A 114 -11.03 -1.46 8.69
C GLY A 114 -9.50 -1.40 8.79
N SER A 115 -8.83 -2.53 8.96
CA SER A 115 -7.38 -2.62 8.91
C SER A 115 -6.90 -2.61 7.46
N GLY A 116 -5.90 -1.80 7.14
CA GLY A 116 -5.48 -1.60 5.74
C GLY A 116 -3.98 -1.64 5.49
N SER A 117 -3.14 -1.70 6.53
CA SER A 117 -1.69 -1.85 6.38
C SER A 117 -1.30 -3.31 6.13
N SER A 118 -0.24 -3.53 5.35
CA SER A 118 0.40 -4.85 5.28
C SER A 118 1.27 -5.07 6.53
N PRO A 119 1.37 -6.29 7.06
CA PRO A 119 2.32 -6.59 8.14
C PRO A 119 3.76 -6.45 7.62
N LEU A 120 4.68 -6.03 8.48
CA LEU A 120 6.10 -6.02 8.18
C LEU A 120 6.77 -7.23 8.81
N VAL A 121 7.49 -8.01 8.02
CA VAL A 121 8.42 -9.02 8.54
C VAL A 121 9.77 -8.38 8.80
N PHE A 122 10.27 -8.44 10.03
CA PHE A 122 11.58 -7.95 10.42
C PHE A 122 12.30 -8.94 11.34
N GLY A 123 13.34 -9.60 10.84
CA GLY A 123 14.00 -10.68 11.57
C GLY A 123 13.01 -11.80 11.92
N ASP A 124 12.80 -12.04 13.20
CA ASP A 124 11.81 -13.01 13.71
C ASP A 124 10.50 -12.35 14.19
N LEU A 125 10.27 -11.12 13.79
CA LEU A 125 9.10 -10.34 14.17
C LEU A 125 8.13 -10.16 13.00
N ILE A 126 6.84 -10.14 13.31
CA ILE A 126 5.77 -9.58 12.49
C ILE A 126 5.30 -8.30 13.17
N VAL A 127 5.52 -7.17 12.54
CA VAL A 127 5.18 -5.85 13.10
C VAL A 127 3.90 -5.33 12.44
N VAL A 128 2.94 -4.93 13.26
CA VAL A 128 1.62 -4.46 12.83
C VAL A 128 1.28 -3.15 13.50
N ASN A 129 0.79 -2.20 12.71
CA ASN A 129 0.16 -0.98 13.21
C ASN A 129 -1.27 -1.30 13.65
N VAL A 130 -1.47 -1.57 14.93
CA VAL A 130 -2.72 -2.09 15.50
C VAL A 130 -3.67 -0.96 15.89
N GLY A 131 -3.17 0.05 16.59
CA GLY A 131 -3.96 1.20 17.03
C GLY A 131 -5.14 0.83 17.92
N GLY A 132 -4.92 -0.02 18.92
CA GLY A 132 -5.95 -0.49 19.82
C GLY A 132 -6.75 0.63 20.49
N ARG A 133 -7.87 0.30 21.10
CA ARG A 133 -8.75 1.24 21.78
C ARG A 133 -8.12 1.76 23.08
N ALA A 134 -8.21 3.08 23.28
CA ALA A 134 -7.97 3.69 24.57
C ALA A 134 -9.10 4.70 24.87
N PRO A 135 -9.38 5.01 26.11
CA PRO A 135 -10.09 6.22 26.48
C PRO A 135 -9.41 7.45 25.87
N GLU A 136 -10.15 8.52 25.72
CA GLU A 136 -9.61 9.79 25.21
C GLU A 136 -8.39 10.21 26.06
N LEU A 137 -7.31 10.62 25.39
CA LEU A 137 -6.03 11.08 25.98
C LEU A 137 -5.17 10.00 26.66
N GLU A 138 -5.58 8.74 26.67
CA GLU A 138 -4.72 7.66 27.17
C GLU A 138 -3.91 6.99 26.04
N GLU A 139 -2.77 6.43 26.45
CA GLU A 139 -1.94 5.63 25.53
C GLU A 139 -2.66 4.33 25.17
N ARG A 140 -2.59 3.99 23.89
CA ARG A 140 -3.13 2.75 23.32
C ARG A 140 -2.01 1.88 22.77
N GLU A 141 -2.29 0.62 22.59
CA GLU A 141 -1.39 -0.31 21.91
C GLU A 141 -1.35 0.07 20.42
N THR A 142 -0.41 0.95 20.04
CA THR A 142 -0.35 1.50 18.69
C THR A 142 0.34 0.56 17.72
N VAL A 143 1.51 0.02 18.10
CA VAL A 143 2.28 -0.91 17.29
C VAL A 143 2.58 -2.15 18.11
N VAL A 144 2.37 -3.33 17.53
CA VAL A 144 2.63 -4.61 18.19
C VAL A 144 3.53 -5.47 17.31
N ALA A 145 4.54 -6.07 17.91
CA ALA A 145 5.33 -7.11 17.28
C ALA A 145 4.98 -8.49 17.83
N PHE A 146 4.87 -9.42 16.93
CA PHE A 146 4.59 -10.83 17.20
C PHE A 146 5.77 -11.68 16.78
N ASP A 147 5.99 -12.79 17.47
CA ASP A 147 6.89 -13.83 16.99
C ASP A 147 6.33 -14.42 15.67
N ARG A 148 7.15 -14.44 14.63
CA ARG A 148 6.68 -14.84 13.30
C ARG A 148 6.23 -16.29 13.20
N LEU A 149 6.77 -17.20 14.03
CA LEU A 149 6.46 -18.63 13.97
C LEU A 149 5.34 -19.05 14.91
N THR A 150 5.13 -18.32 16.01
CA THR A 150 4.17 -18.70 17.04
C THR A 150 2.99 -17.73 17.17
N GLY A 151 3.11 -16.50 16.62
CA GLY A 151 2.12 -15.45 16.82
C GLY A 151 2.11 -14.87 18.24
N ALA A 152 3.04 -15.27 19.12
CA ALA A 152 3.13 -14.72 20.47
C ALA A 152 3.57 -13.25 20.46
N THR A 153 2.96 -12.43 21.29
CA THR A 153 3.37 -11.02 21.43
C THR A 153 4.78 -10.92 21.99
N ARG A 154 5.65 -10.20 21.30
CA ARG A 154 7.05 -9.97 21.67
C ARG A 154 7.24 -8.65 22.40
N TRP A 155 6.64 -7.57 21.86
CA TRP A 155 6.61 -6.25 22.48
C TRP A 155 5.43 -5.41 21.96
N ILE A 156 5.11 -4.34 22.69
CA ILE A 156 4.03 -3.40 22.41
C ILE A 156 4.57 -1.98 22.56
N SER A 157 4.40 -1.17 21.53
CA SER A 157 4.63 0.29 21.61
C SER A 157 3.31 0.98 21.93
N LYS A 158 3.32 1.82 22.96
CA LYS A 158 2.13 2.58 23.38
C LYS A 158 2.25 4.05 23.00
N SER A 159 1.16 4.64 22.51
CA SER A 159 1.05 6.04 22.15
C SER A 159 -0.39 6.52 22.15
N THR A 160 -0.61 7.82 22.24
CA THR A 160 -1.92 8.44 21.97
C THR A 160 -2.35 8.36 20.51
N TRP A 161 -1.39 8.12 19.58
CA TRP A 161 -1.66 8.03 18.15
C TRP A 161 -2.30 6.69 17.76
N GLY A 162 -3.37 6.75 16.95
CA GLY A 162 -4.05 5.55 16.46
C GLY A 162 -3.32 4.89 15.29
N ALA A 163 -3.87 3.80 14.78
CA ALA A 163 -3.37 3.18 13.56
C ALA A 163 -3.68 4.04 12.32
N SER A 164 -2.88 3.87 11.29
CA SER A 164 -3.13 4.37 9.95
C SER A 164 -3.24 3.21 8.95
N TYR A 165 -3.34 3.54 7.67
CA TYR A 165 -3.37 2.57 6.57
C TYR A 165 -1.98 2.37 5.92
N ALA A 166 -1.01 3.21 6.27
CA ALA A 166 0.38 3.07 5.85
C ALA A 166 1.01 1.84 6.49
N SER A 167 1.75 1.07 5.70
CA SER A 167 2.48 -0.10 6.20
C SER A 167 3.75 0.32 6.95
N PRO A 168 4.12 -0.39 8.03
CA PRO A 168 5.42 -0.19 8.69
C PRO A 168 6.58 -0.46 7.72
N VAL A 169 7.70 0.22 7.92
CA VAL A 169 8.93 0.09 7.13
C VAL A 169 10.11 -0.13 8.07
N ALA A 170 11.05 -0.98 7.66
CA ALA A 170 12.34 -1.10 8.32
C ALA A 170 13.42 -0.34 7.53
N ALA A 171 14.30 0.35 8.23
CA ALA A 171 15.43 1.07 7.64
C ALA A 171 16.63 1.10 8.57
N THR A 172 17.81 1.37 8.01
CA THR A 172 19.05 1.54 8.76
C THR A 172 19.47 3.00 8.69
N PHE A 173 19.62 3.63 9.85
CA PHE A 173 20.11 5.01 10.00
C PHE A 173 21.37 5.01 10.86
N HIS A 174 22.45 5.59 10.36
CA HIS A 174 23.75 5.63 11.09
C HIS A 174 24.18 4.26 11.64
N GLY A 175 23.95 3.19 10.85
CA GLY A 175 24.27 1.82 11.24
C GLY A 175 23.32 1.17 12.26
N LYS A 176 22.22 1.83 12.63
CA LYS A 176 21.21 1.31 13.56
C LYS A 176 19.94 0.95 12.81
N GLU A 177 19.44 -0.28 12.99
CA GLU A 177 18.16 -0.69 12.47
C GLU A 177 17.01 -0.01 13.22
N ARG A 178 16.01 0.49 12.48
CA ARG A 178 14.84 1.18 13.02
C ARG A 178 13.58 0.77 12.27
N LEU A 179 12.46 0.82 12.97
CA LEU A 179 11.14 0.69 12.38
C LEU A 179 10.50 2.07 12.26
N LEU A 180 9.86 2.29 11.13
CA LEU A 180 9.11 3.50 10.82
C LEU A 180 7.64 3.15 10.77
N VAL A 181 6.82 3.87 11.52
CA VAL A 181 5.37 3.74 11.49
C VAL A 181 4.76 5.12 11.29
N PHE A 182 4.08 5.31 10.16
CA PHE A 182 3.31 6.51 9.92
C PHE A 182 1.91 6.31 10.53
N ALA A 183 1.75 6.74 11.77
CA ALA A 183 0.57 6.55 12.59
C ALA A 183 -0.42 7.73 12.49
N GLY A 184 -1.63 7.51 12.92
CA GLY A 184 -2.70 8.50 12.85
C GLY A 184 -4.04 7.86 12.70
N GLY A 185 -4.94 8.07 11.96
CA GLY A 185 -6.25 7.44 11.79
C GLY A 185 -7.34 8.17 12.59
N MET A 186 -8.39 7.48 12.92
CA MET A 186 -9.50 8.05 13.70
C MET A 186 -9.05 8.37 15.12
N SER A 187 -8.66 9.62 15.38
CA SER A 187 -8.24 10.08 16.71
C SER A 187 -8.90 11.42 17.05
N ARG A 188 -9.18 11.63 18.33
CA ARG A 188 -9.60 12.90 18.89
C ARG A 188 -8.80 13.15 20.17
N PRO A 189 -7.99 14.22 20.23
CA PRO A 189 -7.70 15.17 19.15
C PRO A 189 -7.07 14.48 17.92
N THR A 190 -7.09 15.15 16.76
CA THR A 190 -6.46 14.67 15.53
C THR A 190 -4.96 14.71 15.68
N GLU A 191 -4.38 13.58 16.04
CA GLU A 191 -2.94 13.40 16.24
C GLU A 191 -2.41 12.28 15.33
N GLY A 192 -1.17 12.38 14.96
CA GLY A 192 -0.49 11.39 14.14
C GLY A 192 0.79 11.92 13.54
N GLY A 193 1.49 11.07 12.84
CA GLY A 193 2.75 11.38 12.20
C GLY A 193 3.69 10.18 12.18
N LEU A 194 4.97 10.46 11.98
CA LEU A 194 6.01 9.46 11.89
C LEU A 194 6.51 9.08 13.30
N MET A 195 6.57 7.79 13.58
CA MET A 195 7.24 7.21 14.75
C MET A 195 8.51 6.50 14.30
N LEU A 196 9.60 6.73 15.01
CA LEU A 196 10.84 5.98 14.94
C LEU A 196 10.88 5.02 16.13
N ILE A 197 10.99 3.72 15.89
CA ILE A 197 10.85 2.68 16.92
C ILE A 197 12.09 1.78 16.92
N ASP A 198 12.59 1.42 18.10
CA ASP A 198 13.62 0.40 18.25
C ASP A 198 13.00 -0.99 18.02
N PRO A 199 13.47 -1.77 17.04
CA PRO A 199 12.91 -3.09 16.75
C PRO A 199 13.12 -4.12 17.86
N LYS A 200 14.07 -3.87 18.77
CA LYS A 200 14.46 -4.81 19.83
C LYS A 200 13.39 -4.95 20.91
N ASP A 201 12.80 -3.83 21.32
CA ASP A 201 11.89 -3.77 22.47
C ASP A 201 10.61 -2.95 22.23
N GLY A 202 10.46 -2.38 21.02
CA GLY A 202 9.32 -1.54 20.66
C GLY A 202 9.35 -0.13 21.26
N LYS A 203 10.47 0.31 21.82
CA LYS A 203 10.58 1.66 22.37
C LYS A 203 10.43 2.71 21.27
N ILE A 204 9.50 3.64 21.44
CA ILE A 204 9.38 4.81 20.58
C ILE A 204 10.54 5.75 20.92
N LEU A 205 11.49 5.91 19.98
CA LEU A 205 12.69 6.73 20.13
C LEU A 205 12.40 8.19 19.83
N ALA A 206 11.61 8.44 18.77
CA ALA A 206 11.19 9.77 18.38
C ALA A 206 9.81 9.76 17.72
N LYS A 207 9.14 10.91 17.75
CA LYS A 207 7.87 11.17 17.06
C LYS A 207 7.99 12.50 16.30
N PHE A 208 7.54 12.50 15.05
CA PHE A 208 7.42 13.71 14.23
C PHE A 208 5.96 13.91 13.86
N PRO A 209 5.27 14.91 14.45
CA PRO A 209 3.86 15.18 14.18
C PRO A 209 3.65 15.60 12.72
N TRP A 210 2.81 14.86 11.99
CA TRP A 210 2.42 15.17 10.62
C TRP A 210 1.04 14.59 10.36
N ARG A 211 0.01 15.39 10.61
CA ARG A 211 -1.39 14.97 10.49
C ARG A 211 -2.26 16.16 10.15
N ALA A 212 -3.14 16.01 9.17
CA ALA A 212 -4.16 17.01 8.88
C ALA A 212 -5.11 17.17 10.07
N SER A 213 -5.60 18.38 10.30
CA SER A 213 -6.56 18.69 11.37
C SER A 213 -7.95 18.07 11.13
N LYS A 214 -8.17 17.47 9.97
CA LYS A 214 -9.43 16.86 9.58
C LYS A 214 -9.58 15.49 10.21
N TYR A 215 -10.68 15.25 10.90
CA TYR A 215 -10.93 13.96 11.57
C TYR A 215 -10.91 12.76 10.61
N GLU A 216 -11.46 12.93 9.41
CA GLU A 216 -11.55 11.90 8.37
C GLU A 216 -10.26 11.71 7.59
N SER A 217 -9.19 12.43 7.93
CA SER A 217 -7.91 12.28 7.26
C SER A 217 -7.33 10.89 7.49
N VAL A 218 -6.75 10.30 6.46
CA VAL A 218 -6.12 8.98 6.48
C VAL A 218 -4.69 9.06 5.97
N ASN A 219 -3.76 8.46 6.73
CA ASN A 219 -2.37 8.31 6.34
C ASN A 219 -2.24 6.93 5.69
N ALA A 220 -2.15 6.87 4.37
CA ALA A 220 -2.14 5.60 3.65
C ALA A 220 -0.86 5.38 2.82
N THR A 221 -0.09 6.44 2.60
CA THR A 221 1.17 6.36 1.86
C THR A 221 2.30 5.89 2.78
N THR A 222 2.93 4.78 2.44
CA THR A 222 4.07 4.24 3.18
C THR A 222 5.27 5.18 3.08
N PRO A 223 6.05 5.39 4.16
CA PRO A 223 7.24 6.24 4.13
C PRO A 223 8.27 5.81 3.09
N VAL A 224 8.87 6.77 2.39
CA VAL A 224 10.01 6.56 1.47
C VAL A 224 11.29 6.91 2.18
N VAL A 225 12.30 6.03 2.10
CA VAL A 225 13.58 6.21 2.80
C VAL A 225 14.73 6.24 1.81
N SER A 226 15.66 7.17 2.00
CA SER A 226 16.95 7.18 1.30
C SER A 226 18.02 7.81 2.16
N GLY A 227 19.12 7.11 2.39
CA GLY A 227 20.15 7.52 3.34
C GLY A 227 19.56 7.70 4.74
N ASN A 228 19.79 8.85 5.35
CA ASN A 228 19.23 9.20 6.66
C ASN A 228 17.95 10.04 6.57
N ARG A 229 17.31 10.09 5.41
CA ARG A 229 16.08 10.89 5.19
C ARG A 229 14.87 10.02 4.94
N ILE A 230 13.73 10.52 5.40
CA ILE A 230 12.42 9.90 5.31
C ILE A 230 11.45 10.92 4.72
N PHE A 231 10.75 10.54 3.66
CA PHE A 231 9.63 11.32 3.14
C PHE A 231 8.32 10.68 3.53
N ILE A 232 7.41 11.49 4.08
CA ILE A 232 6.01 11.12 4.35
C ILE A 232 5.10 12.14 3.71
N THR A 233 3.90 11.71 3.34
CA THR A 233 2.90 12.59 2.72
C THR A 233 1.49 12.18 3.09
N GLU A 234 0.62 13.16 3.18
CA GLU A 234 -0.80 12.99 3.44
C GLU A 234 -1.57 14.03 2.61
N THR A 235 -2.77 13.66 2.13
CA THR A 235 -3.69 14.61 1.51
C THR A 235 -4.29 15.58 2.55
N TYR A 236 -5.46 16.13 2.28
CA TYR A 236 -6.19 17.03 3.19
C TYR A 236 -5.44 18.32 3.53
N ARG A 237 -4.71 18.88 2.55
CA ARG A 237 -4.02 20.17 2.60
C ARG A 237 -2.80 20.24 3.53
N ILE A 238 -2.22 19.11 3.87
CA ILE A 238 -0.97 19.09 4.63
C ILE A 238 0.25 18.80 3.73
N GLY A 239 0.10 17.91 2.73
CA GLY A 239 1.16 17.59 1.77
C GLY A 239 2.26 16.70 2.31
N GLY A 240 3.44 16.85 1.75
CA GLY A 240 4.62 16.05 2.07
C GLY A 240 5.65 16.78 2.91
N VAL A 241 6.46 16.02 3.63
CA VAL A 241 7.60 16.49 4.39
C VAL A 241 8.75 15.49 4.29
N CYS A 242 9.97 16.00 4.14
CA CYS A 242 11.19 15.24 4.30
C CYS A 242 11.78 15.50 5.68
N VAL A 243 12.10 14.43 6.38
CA VAL A 243 12.64 14.44 7.74
C VAL A 243 13.99 13.74 7.73
N GLU A 244 14.99 14.29 8.40
CA GLU A 244 16.29 13.67 8.61
C GLU A 244 16.36 13.03 9.99
N VAL A 245 16.92 11.83 10.04
CA VAL A 245 17.19 11.10 11.28
C VAL A 245 18.62 11.46 11.74
N GLY A 246 18.76 12.00 12.94
CA GLY A 246 20.06 12.28 13.57
C GLY A 246 20.70 11.02 14.15
N GLU A 247 22.02 11.09 14.47
CA GLU A 247 22.74 9.99 15.13
C GLU A 247 22.17 9.64 16.51
N ASP A 248 21.53 10.58 17.15
CA ASP A 248 20.83 10.45 18.44
C ASP A 248 19.35 10.07 18.31
N ASP A 249 18.94 9.61 17.12
CA ASP A 249 17.55 9.26 16.77
C ASP A 249 16.57 10.48 16.75
N THR A 250 17.06 11.72 16.79
CA THR A 250 16.20 12.90 16.60
C THR A 250 15.66 12.98 15.18
N LEU A 251 14.45 13.53 15.03
CA LEU A 251 13.79 13.76 13.75
C LEU A 251 13.74 15.26 13.47
N LYS A 252 14.36 15.70 12.39
CA LYS A 252 14.41 17.13 11.98
C LYS A 252 13.80 17.31 10.59
N GLU A 253 12.96 18.31 10.45
CA GLU A 253 12.46 18.74 9.14
C GLU A 253 13.61 19.24 8.27
N VAL A 254 13.69 18.74 7.04
CA VAL A 254 14.61 19.20 6.00
C VAL A 254 13.91 20.14 5.06
N TRP A 255 12.76 19.71 4.52
CA TRP A 255 11.92 20.53 3.65
C TRP A 255 10.47 20.07 3.68
N LYS A 256 9.57 20.97 3.28
CA LYS A 256 8.13 20.70 3.09
C LYS A 256 7.71 20.88 1.65
N ALA A 257 6.75 20.07 1.24
CA ALA A 257 6.09 20.16 -0.06
C ALA A 257 4.56 20.08 0.13
N PRO A 258 3.90 21.20 0.51
CA PRO A 258 2.45 21.23 0.77
C PRO A 258 1.61 20.78 -0.43
N GLU A 259 2.15 20.96 -1.62
CA GLU A 259 1.54 20.57 -2.89
C GLU A 259 2.01 19.19 -3.38
N PHE A 260 2.63 18.37 -2.54
CA PHE A 260 2.90 16.98 -2.81
C PHE A 260 2.07 16.10 -1.87
N ALA A 261 0.78 16.14 -2.05
CA ALA A 261 -0.20 15.46 -1.22
C ALA A 261 -0.69 14.19 -1.92
N ILE A 262 -0.22 13.03 -1.49
CA ILE A 262 -0.61 11.72 -2.03
C ILE A 262 -1.64 11.08 -1.10
N HIS A 263 -2.66 10.46 -1.68
CA HIS A 263 -3.75 9.89 -0.91
C HIS A 263 -3.44 8.47 -0.41
N TRP A 264 -3.08 7.53 -1.31
CA TRP A 264 -2.76 6.13 -0.97
C TRP A 264 -1.71 5.47 -1.87
N THR A 265 -1.40 6.06 -3.01
CA THR A 265 -0.37 5.51 -3.89
C THR A 265 1.02 5.79 -3.34
N MET A 266 2.00 4.99 -3.77
CA MET A 266 3.38 5.15 -3.32
C MET A 266 4.14 6.06 -4.27
N PRO A 267 4.85 7.09 -3.77
CA PRO A 267 5.82 7.80 -4.57
C PRO A 267 7.07 6.94 -4.78
N VAL A 268 7.73 7.13 -5.91
CA VAL A 268 8.95 6.41 -6.28
C VAL A 268 10.13 7.36 -6.26
N LEU A 269 11.14 7.05 -5.47
CA LEU A 269 12.43 7.75 -5.49
C LEU A 269 13.35 7.07 -6.50
N HIS A 270 13.80 7.83 -7.49
CA HIS A 270 14.73 7.37 -8.51
C HIS A 270 15.71 8.48 -8.89
N GLU A 271 17.01 8.17 -8.88
CA GLU A 271 18.10 9.11 -9.24
C GLU A 271 17.97 10.49 -8.59
N GLY A 272 17.70 10.54 -7.28
CA GLY A 272 17.58 11.78 -6.52
C GLY A 272 16.29 12.58 -6.77
N HIS A 273 15.29 11.98 -7.40
CA HIS A 273 14.00 12.61 -7.69
C HIS A 273 12.83 11.75 -7.22
N LEU A 274 11.84 12.41 -6.63
CA LEU A 274 10.63 11.80 -6.12
C LEU A 274 9.50 12.00 -7.13
N TYR A 275 8.91 10.91 -7.61
CA TYR A 275 7.80 10.90 -8.56
C TYR A 275 6.55 10.32 -7.89
N GLY A 276 5.39 10.93 -8.09
CA GLY A 276 4.13 10.42 -7.54
C GLY A 276 2.92 11.18 -8.04
N PHE A 277 1.74 10.61 -7.81
CA PHE A 277 0.48 11.25 -8.19
C PHE A 277 -0.03 12.11 -7.03
N HIS A 278 0.06 13.43 -7.20
CA HIS A 278 -0.55 14.41 -6.32
C HIS A 278 -2.05 14.53 -6.62
N GLY A 279 -2.86 14.67 -5.60
CA GLY A 279 -4.27 14.99 -5.75
C GLY A 279 -5.20 14.14 -4.88
N GLU A 280 -6.22 14.77 -4.36
CA GLU A 280 -7.20 14.18 -3.44
C GLU A 280 -8.36 13.53 -4.20
N ARG A 281 -8.70 14.04 -5.39
CA ARG A 281 -9.89 13.63 -6.17
C ARG A 281 -9.64 13.69 -7.66
N GLU A 282 -10.31 12.79 -8.38
CA GLU A 282 -10.49 12.95 -9.82
C GLU A 282 -11.32 14.22 -10.13
N PRO A 283 -11.07 14.90 -11.23
CA PRO A 283 -10.06 14.66 -12.28
C PRO A 283 -8.74 15.42 -12.06
N PHE A 284 -8.45 15.93 -10.88
CA PHE A 284 -7.38 16.87 -10.57
C PHE A 284 -6.10 16.22 -10.07
N ALA A 285 -5.88 14.93 -10.37
CA ALA A 285 -4.63 14.28 -10.03
C ALA A 285 -3.55 14.59 -11.09
N GLU A 286 -2.35 14.89 -10.63
CA GLU A 286 -1.19 15.24 -11.44
C GLU A 286 -0.01 14.32 -11.08
N LEU A 287 0.72 13.87 -12.09
CA LEU A 287 2.03 13.28 -11.87
C LEU A 287 3.02 14.42 -11.62
N VAL A 288 3.78 14.32 -10.54
CA VAL A 288 4.70 15.36 -10.12
C VAL A 288 6.11 14.83 -9.93
N CYS A 289 7.11 15.70 -10.09
CA CYS A 289 8.51 15.44 -9.81
C CYS A 289 9.05 16.46 -8.81
N TYR A 290 9.68 15.94 -7.75
CA TYR A 290 10.35 16.76 -6.75
C TYR A 290 11.82 16.36 -6.63
N ASP A 291 12.68 17.35 -6.50
CA ASP A 291 14.09 17.14 -6.15
C ASP A 291 14.19 16.64 -4.69
N TRP A 292 14.86 15.53 -4.48
CA TRP A 292 14.97 14.88 -3.18
C TRP A 292 15.76 15.71 -2.14
N GLU A 293 16.79 16.40 -2.60
CA GLU A 293 17.65 17.16 -1.69
C GLU A 293 17.00 18.45 -1.18
N THR A 294 16.27 19.13 -2.08
CA THR A 294 15.75 20.48 -1.83
C THR A 294 14.24 20.55 -1.59
N GLY A 295 13.49 19.51 -1.97
CA GLY A 295 12.03 19.54 -1.97
C GLY A 295 11.43 20.46 -3.02
N LYS A 296 12.23 20.91 -4.01
CA LYS A 296 11.73 21.78 -5.08
C LYS A 296 10.88 20.98 -6.07
N ASN A 297 9.70 21.46 -6.36
CA ASN A 297 8.91 20.94 -7.48
C ASN A 297 9.60 21.31 -8.80
N LEU A 298 9.87 20.31 -9.63
CA LEU A 298 10.51 20.49 -10.93
C LEU A 298 9.48 20.61 -12.05
N TRP A 299 8.44 19.78 -11.98
CA TRP A 299 7.33 19.83 -12.93
C TRP A 299 6.08 19.13 -12.37
N ARG A 300 4.93 19.43 -13.03
CA ARG A 300 3.63 18.79 -12.84
C ARG A 300 3.00 18.52 -14.20
N ASP A 301 2.33 17.40 -14.36
CA ASP A 301 1.64 17.00 -15.59
C ASP A 301 0.38 16.19 -15.26
N GLU A 302 -0.76 16.61 -15.77
CA GLU A 302 -2.03 15.90 -15.62
C GLU A 302 -2.08 14.62 -16.46
N MET A 303 -1.10 14.39 -17.33
CA MET A 303 -0.97 13.21 -18.18
C MET A 303 -2.23 12.95 -19.03
N ARG A 304 -2.89 13.98 -19.51
CA ARG A 304 -4.17 13.88 -20.24
C ARG A 304 -4.01 13.43 -21.67
N TRP A 305 -4.97 12.67 -22.16
CA TRP A 305 -5.10 12.32 -23.58
C TRP A 305 -6.57 12.27 -24.02
N ASN A 306 -6.80 12.43 -25.33
CA ASN A 306 -8.12 12.18 -25.92
C ASN A 306 -8.28 10.70 -26.22
N GLU A 307 -9.43 10.15 -25.87
CA GLU A 307 -9.83 8.78 -26.15
C GLU A 307 -11.23 8.76 -26.73
N THR A 308 -11.47 7.87 -27.68
CA THR A 308 -12.82 7.72 -28.25
C THR A 308 -13.46 6.47 -27.64
N VAL A 309 -14.48 6.67 -26.81
CA VAL A 309 -15.25 5.61 -26.19
C VAL A 309 -16.68 5.66 -26.74
N ASN A 310 -17.13 4.58 -27.37
CA ASN A 310 -18.47 4.50 -27.99
C ASN A 310 -18.80 5.68 -28.94
N GLY A 311 -17.80 6.10 -29.74
CA GLY A 311 -17.95 7.19 -30.71
C GLY A 311 -17.94 8.61 -30.12
N ARG A 312 -17.71 8.75 -28.83
CA ARG A 312 -17.57 10.05 -28.15
C ARG A 312 -16.12 10.29 -27.75
N SER A 313 -15.61 11.48 -28.05
CA SER A 313 -14.29 11.88 -27.55
C SER A 313 -14.40 12.24 -26.07
N MET A 314 -13.56 11.63 -25.27
CA MET A 314 -13.43 11.87 -23.83
C MET A 314 -11.97 12.18 -23.49
N ILE A 315 -11.76 13.08 -22.53
CA ILE A 315 -10.44 13.30 -21.95
C ILE A 315 -10.24 12.24 -20.87
N ASN A 316 -9.12 11.51 -20.95
CA ASN A 316 -8.71 10.52 -19.99
C ASN A 316 -7.33 10.86 -19.42
N SER A 317 -6.98 10.26 -18.27
CA SER A 317 -5.67 10.39 -17.62
C SER A 317 -5.43 9.17 -16.73
N PRO A 318 -4.23 8.97 -16.16
CA PRO A 318 -4.02 7.96 -15.14
C PRO A 318 -4.78 8.24 -13.83
N PHE A 319 -5.26 9.46 -13.63
CA PHE A 319 -5.79 9.96 -12.36
C PHE A 319 -4.81 9.70 -11.21
N ARG A 320 -5.24 9.03 -10.13
CA ARG A 320 -4.37 8.63 -9.00
C ARG A 320 -3.73 7.29 -9.30
N GLY A 321 -2.98 7.21 -10.39
CA GLY A 321 -2.32 6.00 -10.82
C GLY A 321 -1.24 5.52 -9.85
N SER A 322 -0.89 4.26 -9.93
CA SER A 322 0.27 3.68 -9.23
C SER A 322 1.49 3.63 -10.15
N LEU A 323 2.68 3.83 -9.57
CA LEU A 323 3.96 3.77 -10.28
C LEU A 323 4.79 2.60 -9.77
N LEU A 324 5.44 1.90 -10.71
CA LEU A 324 6.52 0.96 -10.44
C LEU A 324 7.74 1.36 -11.27
N HIS A 325 8.90 1.46 -10.65
CA HIS A 325 10.17 1.58 -11.35
C HIS A 325 10.62 0.19 -11.80
N VAL A 326 10.83 0.01 -13.11
CA VAL A 326 11.21 -1.26 -13.74
C VAL A 326 12.39 -0.99 -14.67
N GLU A 327 13.57 -1.47 -14.30
CA GLU A 327 14.83 -1.19 -15.01
C GLU A 327 15.08 0.33 -15.16
N ASN A 328 14.96 0.87 -16.35
CA ASN A 328 15.18 2.29 -16.64
C ASN A 328 13.87 3.03 -16.99
N ARG A 329 12.71 2.46 -16.64
CA ARG A 329 11.39 2.98 -17.01
C ARG A 329 10.41 2.88 -15.84
N PHE A 330 9.26 3.47 -16.03
CA PHE A 330 8.18 3.39 -15.06
C PHE A 330 6.95 2.75 -15.70
N LEU A 331 6.42 1.73 -15.04
CA LEU A 331 5.11 1.18 -15.34
C LEU A 331 4.08 1.94 -14.49
N CYS A 332 3.10 2.55 -15.15
CA CYS A 332 2.01 3.25 -14.51
C CYS A 332 0.70 2.54 -14.79
N LEU A 333 0.00 2.12 -13.73
CA LEU A 333 -1.37 1.64 -13.82
C LEU A 333 -2.31 2.77 -13.40
N GLY A 334 -3.10 3.28 -14.35
CA GLY A 334 -4.12 4.29 -14.09
C GLY A 334 -5.33 3.71 -13.36
N GLU A 335 -6.00 4.55 -12.59
CA GLU A 335 -7.16 4.21 -11.77
C GLU A 335 -8.34 3.64 -12.58
N GLY A 336 -8.44 4.01 -13.86
CA GLY A 336 -9.44 3.53 -14.81
C GLY A 336 -9.04 2.26 -15.59
N GLY A 337 -7.88 1.68 -15.33
CA GLY A 337 -7.37 0.48 -16.01
C GLY A 337 -6.52 0.76 -17.26
N SER A 338 -6.04 2.00 -17.44
CA SER A 338 -5.01 2.31 -18.43
C SER A 338 -3.63 1.89 -17.94
N LEU A 339 -2.82 1.31 -18.81
CA LEU A 339 -1.45 0.92 -18.53
C LEU A 339 -0.50 1.71 -19.42
N LEU A 340 0.49 2.39 -18.80
CA LEU A 340 1.43 3.25 -19.48
C LEU A 340 2.87 2.81 -19.17
N TRP A 341 3.73 2.80 -20.19
CA TRP A 341 5.17 2.87 -20.03
C TRP A 341 5.63 4.32 -20.11
N LEU A 342 6.35 4.76 -19.10
CA LEU A 342 6.82 6.14 -18.97
C LEU A 342 8.34 6.18 -18.86
N GLU A 343 8.92 7.20 -19.45
CA GLU A 343 10.24 7.71 -19.12
C GLU A 343 10.02 8.98 -18.27
N LEU A 344 10.49 8.95 -17.02
CA LEU A 344 10.37 10.09 -16.10
C LEU A 344 11.76 10.67 -15.85
N THR A 345 11.92 11.95 -16.09
CA THR A 345 13.17 12.68 -15.89
C THR A 345 12.91 13.98 -15.15
N PRO A 346 13.94 14.66 -14.61
CA PRO A 346 13.77 15.99 -14.02
C PRO A 346 13.25 17.06 -14.99
N ARG A 347 13.25 16.78 -16.30
CA ARG A 347 12.79 17.69 -17.35
C ARG A 347 11.33 17.49 -17.76
N GLY A 348 10.72 16.38 -17.34
CA GLY A 348 9.32 16.06 -17.64
C GLY A 348 9.08 14.57 -17.86
N PRO A 349 7.80 14.18 -17.92
CA PRO A 349 7.37 12.84 -18.27
C PRO A 349 7.30 12.67 -19.79
N LYS A 350 7.55 11.46 -20.27
CA LYS A 350 7.32 11.04 -21.65
C LYS A 350 6.58 9.71 -21.67
N THR A 351 5.41 9.67 -22.26
CA THR A 351 4.69 8.42 -22.49
C THR A 351 5.33 7.69 -23.67
N LEU A 352 5.88 6.51 -23.43
CA LEU A 352 6.48 5.65 -24.44
C LEU A 352 5.45 4.77 -25.11
N GLN A 353 4.53 4.21 -24.31
CA GLN A 353 3.44 3.36 -24.77
C GLN A 353 2.26 3.47 -23.82
N ARG A 354 1.06 3.33 -24.35
CA ARG A 354 -0.19 3.31 -23.60
C ARG A 354 -1.13 2.26 -24.16
N THR A 355 -1.84 1.55 -23.27
CA THR A 355 -2.92 0.65 -23.63
C THR A 355 -4.04 0.70 -22.59
N GLN A 356 -5.29 0.55 -23.01
CA GLN A 356 -6.41 0.36 -22.10
C GLN A 356 -6.62 -1.14 -21.91
N LEU A 357 -6.47 -1.63 -20.67
CA LEU A 357 -6.63 -3.05 -20.35
C LEU A 357 -8.10 -3.39 -20.09
N PHE A 358 -8.80 -2.52 -19.39
CA PHE A 358 -10.20 -2.62 -19.02
C PHE A 358 -10.74 -1.22 -18.67
N ASN A 359 -12.04 -1.07 -18.52
CA ASN A 359 -12.67 0.16 -18.04
C ASN A 359 -13.38 -0.12 -16.71
N ALA A 360 -12.66 -0.03 -15.62
CA ALA A 360 -13.19 -0.21 -14.27
C ALA A 360 -12.68 0.91 -13.37
N THR A 361 -13.49 1.35 -12.42
CA THR A 361 -13.09 2.36 -11.44
C THR A 361 -12.29 1.76 -10.30
N GLN A 362 -11.60 2.60 -9.53
CA GLN A 362 -10.93 2.25 -8.27
C GLN A 362 -9.87 1.13 -8.42
N THR A 363 -9.14 1.10 -9.52
CA THR A 363 -8.00 0.20 -9.69
C THR A 363 -6.80 0.78 -8.92
N TRP A 364 -6.82 0.60 -7.60
CA TRP A 364 -5.88 1.23 -6.68
C TRP A 364 -4.73 0.32 -6.25
N SER A 365 -4.82 -0.97 -6.55
CA SER A 365 -3.75 -1.92 -6.26
C SER A 365 -2.58 -1.70 -7.23
N THR A 366 -1.36 -1.63 -6.68
CA THR A 366 -0.15 -1.58 -7.49
C THR A 366 0.02 -2.90 -8.25
N PRO A 367 0.42 -2.91 -9.53
CA PRO A 367 0.76 -4.15 -10.24
C PRO A 367 1.88 -4.91 -9.53
N ALA A 368 1.84 -6.25 -9.57
CA ALA A 368 2.98 -7.07 -9.21
C ALA A 368 3.72 -7.52 -10.48
N ILE A 369 5.04 -7.64 -10.41
CA ILE A 369 5.87 -8.09 -11.53
C ILE A 369 6.74 -9.25 -11.08
N HIS A 370 6.74 -10.33 -11.84
CA HIS A 370 7.59 -11.48 -11.59
C HIS A 370 8.03 -12.14 -12.90
N ARG A 371 9.33 -12.21 -13.17
CA ARG A 371 9.93 -12.85 -14.36
C ARG A 371 9.28 -12.40 -15.68
N GLY A 372 9.02 -11.09 -15.82
CA GLY A 372 8.41 -10.51 -17.00
C GLY A 372 6.89 -10.69 -17.12
N LEU A 373 6.25 -11.35 -16.17
CA LEU A 373 4.80 -11.37 -16.05
C LEU A 373 4.32 -10.23 -15.13
N VAL A 374 3.24 -9.59 -15.53
CA VAL A 374 2.61 -8.48 -14.80
C VAL A 374 1.23 -8.88 -14.36
N TYR A 375 0.98 -8.79 -13.06
CA TYR A 375 -0.28 -9.17 -12.43
C TYR A 375 -1.03 -7.93 -11.98
N ILE A 376 -2.27 -7.79 -12.45
CA ILE A 376 -3.11 -6.61 -12.21
C ILE A 376 -4.41 -7.03 -11.54
N SER A 377 -4.67 -6.48 -10.36
CA SER A 377 -5.90 -6.70 -9.62
C SER A 377 -6.94 -5.66 -10.06
N GLN A 378 -7.83 -6.03 -10.96
CA GLN A 378 -9.01 -5.22 -11.30
C GLN A 378 -10.00 -5.30 -10.14
N HIS A 379 -10.41 -4.15 -9.61
CA HIS A 379 -11.17 -4.09 -8.38
C HIS A 379 -12.68 -4.10 -8.59
N TYR A 380 -13.18 -3.30 -9.52
CA TYR A 380 -14.57 -3.25 -9.87
C TYR A 380 -14.85 -4.03 -11.16
N GLN A 381 -16.14 -4.34 -11.39
CA GLN A 381 -16.58 -4.84 -12.67
C GLN A 381 -16.34 -3.80 -13.77
N ASP A 382 -16.14 -4.26 -15.00
CA ASP A 382 -16.04 -3.37 -16.16
C ASP A 382 -17.31 -2.52 -16.33
N ILE A 383 -17.13 -1.29 -16.79
CA ILE A 383 -18.20 -0.47 -17.31
C ILE A 383 -18.43 -0.90 -18.79
N PRO A 384 -19.57 -1.50 -19.15
CA PRO A 384 -20.93 -1.42 -18.60
C PRO A 384 -21.37 -2.59 -17.69
N GLY A 385 -20.50 -3.21 -16.92
CA GLY A 385 -20.91 -4.17 -15.90
C GLY A 385 -21.03 -5.63 -16.38
N LYS A 386 -20.28 -5.99 -17.44
CA LYS A 386 -20.30 -7.34 -18.02
C LYS A 386 -19.35 -8.34 -17.34
N THR A 387 -18.29 -7.86 -16.68
CA THR A 387 -17.29 -8.71 -16.03
C THR A 387 -17.17 -8.39 -14.55
N ARG A 388 -16.95 -9.43 -13.74
CA ARG A 388 -16.69 -9.28 -12.30
C ARG A 388 -15.24 -8.82 -12.06
N PRO A 389 -14.88 -8.39 -10.84
CA PRO A 389 -13.48 -8.17 -10.47
C PRO A 389 -12.59 -9.35 -10.82
N ARG A 390 -11.40 -9.10 -11.34
CA ARG A 390 -10.47 -10.11 -11.84
C ARG A 390 -9.04 -9.88 -11.36
N LEU A 391 -8.27 -10.95 -11.29
CA LEU A 391 -6.83 -10.91 -11.37
C LEU A 391 -6.42 -11.26 -12.80
N LEU A 392 -5.62 -10.41 -13.41
CA LEU A 392 -5.19 -10.50 -14.80
C LEU A 392 -3.66 -10.69 -14.83
N CYS A 393 -3.19 -11.61 -15.65
CA CYS A 393 -1.76 -11.82 -15.90
C CYS A 393 -1.44 -11.50 -17.37
N TYR A 394 -0.48 -10.61 -17.57
CA TYR A 394 0.02 -10.21 -18.89
C TYR A 394 1.49 -10.57 -19.06
N ASP A 395 1.88 -10.94 -20.29
CA ASP A 395 3.24 -11.25 -20.65
C ASP A 395 3.96 -10.02 -21.21
N PHE A 396 5.03 -9.60 -20.54
CA PHE A 396 5.92 -8.52 -20.95
C PHE A 396 7.29 -9.03 -21.35
N ARG A 397 7.48 -10.35 -21.41
CA ARG A 397 8.72 -10.94 -21.93
C ARG A 397 8.83 -10.61 -23.41
N ALA A 398 10.04 -10.30 -23.87
CA ALA A 398 10.27 -10.07 -25.28
C ALA A 398 9.78 -11.30 -26.07
N GLN A 399 8.96 -11.09 -27.09
CA GLN A 399 8.68 -12.13 -28.08
C GLN A 399 9.92 -12.21 -28.97
N GLU A 400 10.58 -13.36 -28.99
CA GLU A 400 11.68 -13.65 -29.89
C GLU A 400 11.20 -13.62 -31.35
#